data_b2e26457d988618cd1aebff8051beefb
#
_entry.id   b2e26457d988618cd1aebff8051beefb
#
_cell.length_a   1.000
_cell.length_b   1.000
_cell.length_c   1.000
_cell.angle_alpha   90.00
_cell.angle_beta   90.00
_cell.angle_gamma   90.00
#
_symmetry.space_group_name_H-M   'P 1'
#
loop_
_entity.id
_entity.type
_entity.pdbx_description
1 polymer ?
#
loop_
_entity_poly.entity_id
_entity_poly.type
_entity_poly.pdbx_seq_one_letter_code
_entity_poly.pdbx_strand_id
1 'polypeptide(L)'
;MMISKAVEHMSKINKIEGKHRKRKINDEYGTPITDVKPLHSFNDAVKTFNVKPVFDYCASDNNHVCKKYFTKKDNALTKDWKWDGFCNFPYSKQYEFMEKAWKEHQKNNIELLILAYSKTDTQWWADFVENKAEVHFIKNRIKFLDKNGKLTANQAPYPSCWIIYRRKKQ
;
A
#
# COMPACT_ATOMS: atom_id res chain seq x y z
N MET A 1 30.12 45.11 11.04
CA MET A 1 29.99 44.60 9.65
C MET A 1 29.97 43.06 9.52
N MET A 2 30.43 42.28 10.50
CA MET A 2 30.37 40.79 10.43
C MET A 2 29.02 40.19 10.85
N ILE A 3 28.21 40.83 11.69
CA ILE A 3 26.93 40.31 12.20
C ILE A 3 25.85 40.31 11.11
N SER A 4 25.89 41.27 10.17
CA SER A 4 24.89 41.37 9.06
C SER A 4 24.96 40.16 8.09
N LYS A 5 26.15 39.66 7.77
CA LYS A 5 26.33 38.52 6.85
C LYS A 5 25.89 37.18 7.45
N ALA A 6 26.05 37.01 8.77
CA ALA A 6 25.59 35.81 9.46
C ALA A 6 24.06 35.73 9.53
N VAL A 7 23.40 36.85 9.78
CA VAL A 7 21.92 36.94 9.81
C VAL A 7 21.34 36.68 8.42
N GLU A 8 21.98 37.20 7.37
CA GLU A 8 21.54 36.98 5.98
C GLU A 8 21.76 35.52 5.53
N HIS A 9 22.82 34.89 6.02
CA HIS A 9 23.10 33.48 5.77
C HIS A 9 22.10 32.56 6.48
N MET A 10 21.76 32.85 7.74
CA MET A 10 20.71 32.12 8.49
C MET A 10 19.32 32.32 7.89
N SER A 11 19.01 33.50 7.36
CA SER A 11 17.73 33.72 6.67
C SER A 11 17.61 32.94 5.35
N LYS A 12 18.73 32.72 4.66
CA LYS A 12 18.78 31.86 3.46
C LYS A 12 18.66 30.38 3.80
N ILE A 13 19.26 29.92 4.89
CA ILE A 13 19.14 28.52 5.38
C ILE A 13 17.69 28.25 5.77
N ASN A 14 17.04 29.12 6.52
CA ASN A 14 15.61 28.97 6.89
C ASN A 14 14.66 29.01 5.70
N LYS A 15 15.03 29.66 4.58
CA LYS A 15 14.26 29.64 3.32
C LYS A 15 14.43 28.33 2.54
N ILE A 16 15.53 27.60 2.74
CA ILE A 16 15.79 26.30 2.09
C ILE A 16 15.05 25.17 2.83
N GLU A 17 14.87 25.27 4.15
CA GLU A 17 14.16 24.25 4.94
C GLU A 17 12.64 24.26 4.74
N GLY A 18 12.06 25.33 4.18
CA GLY A 18 10.61 25.51 4.05
C GLY A 18 9.93 24.81 2.85
N LYS A 19 10.65 24.12 1.98
CA LYS A 19 10.05 23.39 0.86
C LYS A 19 10.09 21.87 1.05
N HIS A 20 9.56 21.35 2.14
CA HIS A 20 9.12 19.97 2.16
C HIS A 20 7.97 19.83 1.15
N ARG A 21 8.32 19.39 -0.05
CA ARG A 21 7.36 19.00 -1.08
C ARG A 21 6.50 17.91 -0.47
N LYS A 22 5.25 18.24 -0.05
CA LYS A 22 4.29 17.24 0.43
C LYS A 22 4.23 16.12 -0.62
N ARG A 23 4.73 14.93 -0.27
CA ARG A 23 4.68 13.79 -1.17
C ARG A 23 3.23 13.45 -1.38
N LYS A 24 2.76 13.46 -2.62
CA LYS A 24 1.40 13.07 -2.94
C LYS A 24 1.25 11.58 -2.66
N ILE A 25 0.46 11.26 -1.66
CA ILE A 25 0.09 9.88 -1.33
C ILE A 25 -0.99 9.47 -2.32
N ASN A 26 -0.93 8.24 -2.81
CA ASN A 26 -1.99 7.70 -3.63
C ASN A 26 -3.14 7.23 -2.75
N ASP A 27 -4.30 7.87 -2.88
CA ASP A 27 -5.51 7.61 -2.11
C ASP A 27 -6.65 7.02 -2.96
N GLU A 28 -6.35 6.56 -4.14
CA GLU A 28 -7.35 5.96 -5.01
C GLU A 28 -7.51 4.46 -4.73
N TYR A 29 -8.76 3.99 -4.74
CA TYR A 29 -9.08 2.58 -4.71
C TYR A 29 -8.65 1.91 -6.02
N GLY A 30 -8.07 0.72 -5.89
CA GLY A 30 -7.74 -0.10 -7.05
C GLY A 30 -6.68 0.52 -7.97
N THR A 31 -5.71 1.25 -7.42
CA THR A 31 -4.60 1.75 -8.22
C THR A 31 -3.80 0.58 -8.77
N PRO A 32 -3.72 0.42 -10.08
CA PRO A 32 -2.99 -0.69 -10.68
C PRO A 32 -1.49 -0.55 -10.45
N ILE A 33 -0.83 -1.68 -10.29
CA ILE A 33 0.62 -1.82 -10.22
C ILE A 33 1.14 -2.35 -11.55
N THR A 34 2.38 -2.01 -11.91
CA THR A 34 2.94 -2.32 -13.21
C THR A 34 3.68 -3.65 -13.23
N ASP A 35 3.66 -4.35 -14.35
CA ASP A 35 4.38 -5.61 -14.59
C ASP A 35 5.84 -5.44 -15.03
N VAL A 36 6.40 -4.23 -14.91
CA VAL A 36 7.71 -3.90 -15.51
C VAL A 36 8.90 -4.55 -14.82
N LYS A 37 8.75 -5.00 -13.56
CA LYS A 37 9.84 -5.59 -12.76
C LYS A 37 9.31 -6.72 -11.86
N PRO A 38 10.17 -7.68 -11.48
CA PRO A 38 9.77 -8.76 -10.56
C PRO A 38 9.10 -8.24 -9.30
N LEU A 39 8.00 -8.86 -8.91
CA LEU A 39 7.14 -8.51 -7.77
C LEU A 39 6.49 -7.11 -7.84
N HIS A 40 6.55 -6.43 -8.99
CA HIS A 40 5.89 -5.15 -9.19
C HIS A 40 4.44 -5.30 -9.69
N SER A 41 3.97 -6.51 -9.94
CA SER A 41 2.60 -6.80 -10.36
C SER A 41 1.88 -7.78 -9.45
N PHE A 42 0.56 -7.71 -9.49
CA PHE A 42 -0.31 -8.66 -8.81
C PHE A 42 -0.08 -10.09 -9.30
N ASN A 43 -0.02 -10.29 -10.63
CA ASN A 43 0.14 -11.62 -11.22
C ASN A 43 1.46 -12.28 -10.82
N ASP A 44 2.54 -11.51 -10.78
CA ASP A 44 3.85 -12.02 -10.38
C ASP A 44 3.88 -12.36 -8.88
N ALA A 45 3.28 -11.53 -8.04
CA ALA A 45 3.14 -11.80 -6.61
C ALA A 45 2.31 -13.05 -6.34
N VAL A 46 1.16 -13.20 -6.99
CA VAL A 46 0.28 -14.37 -6.86
C VAL A 46 1.02 -15.66 -7.22
N LYS A 47 1.76 -15.66 -8.32
CA LYS A 47 2.56 -16.80 -8.76
C LYS A 47 3.72 -17.09 -7.80
N THR A 48 4.48 -16.06 -7.44
CA THR A 48 5.68 -16.20 -6.61
C THR A 48 5.35 -16.70 -5.21
N PHE A 49 4.28 -16.18 -4.61
CA PHE A 49 3.88 -16.51 -3.24
C PHE A 49 2.89 -17.67 -3.15
N ASN A 50 2.46 -18.21 -4.30
CA ASN A 50 1.48 -19.29 -4.36
C ASN A 50 0.19 -18.99 -3.58
N VAL A 51 -0.35 -17.78 -3.74
CA VAL A 51 -1.63 -17.34 -3.19
C VAL A 51 -2.72 -17.36 -4.25
N LYS A 52 -3.99 -17.51 -3.86
CA LYS A 52 -5.12 -17.61 -4.78
C LYS A 52 -6.26 -16.69 -4.37
N PRO A 53 -6.06 -15.37 -4.42
CA PRO A 53 -7.12 -14.43 -4.07
C PRO A 53 -8.28 -14.53 -5.06
N VAL A 54 -9.50 -14.60 -4.53
CA VAL A 54 -10.74 -14.66 -5.31
C VAL A 54 -11.57 -13.38 -5.17
N PHE A 55 -11.18 -12.49 -4.27
CA PHE A 55 -11.84 -11.24 -3.99
C PHE A 55 -10.86 -10.07 -3.96
N ASP A 56 -11.21 -8.92 -4.56
CA ASP A 56 -10.44 -7.67 -4.48
C ASP A 56 -11.18 -6.70 -3.55
N TYR A 57 -10.61 -6.45 -2.38
CA TYR A 57 -11.24 -5.65 -1.33
C TYR A 57 -11.15 -4.14 -1.55
N CYS A 58 -10.31 -3.69 -2.47
CA CYS A 58 -10.13 -2.26 -2.76
C CYS A 58 -9.95 -2.02 -4.25
N ALA A 59 -11.03 -2.12 -5.01
CA ALA A 59 -11.05 -2.01 -6.46
C ALA A 59 -11.91 -0.84 -6.97
N SER A 60 -11.94 -0.69 -8.26
CA SER A 60 -12.90 0.14 -8.99
C SER A 60 -13.45 -0.65 -10.17
N ASP A 61 -14.57 -0.20 -10.75
CA ASP A 61 -15.20 -0.87 -11.90
C ASP A 61 -14.27 -0.99 -13.11
N ASN A 62 -13.31 -0.08 -13.24
CA ASN A 62 -12.32 -0.09 -14.33
C ASN A 62 -10.99 -0.75 -13.95
N ASN A 63 -10.82 -1.13 -12.71
CA ASN A 63 -9.56 -1.64 -12.18
C ASN A 63 -9.79 -2.58 -11.00
N HIS A 64 -9.96 -3.85 -11.30
CA HIS A 64 -10.07 -4.93 -10.34
C HIS A 64 -9.28 -6.14 -10.83
N VAL A 65 -8.64 -6.86 -9.93
CA VAL A 65 -7.81 -8.03 -10.25
C VAL A 65 -8.57 -9.35 -10.01
N CYS A 66 -9.70 -9.31 -9.34
CA CYS A 66 -10.59 -10.44 -9.11
C CYS A 66 -11.98 -10.17 -9.70
N LYS A 67 -12.71 -11.25 -10.04
CA LYS A 67 -14.10 -11.13 -10.53
C LYS A 67 -15.07 -10.56 -9.50
N LYS A 68 -14.80 -10.82 -8.21
CA LYS A 68 -15.57 -10.27 -7.09
C LYS A 68 -14.75 -9.17 -6.43
N TYR A 69 -15.34 -8.03 -6.17
CA TYR A 69 -14.61 -6.89 -5.59
C TYR A 69 -15.54 -5.94 -4.85
N PHE A 70 -14.93 -5.10 -3.99
CA PHE A 70 -15.57 -3.91 -3.43
C PHE A 70 -14.98 -2.66 -4.06
N THR A 71 -15.87 -1.71 -4.36
CA THR A 71 -15.51 -0.37 -4.80
C THR A 71 -15.48 0.61 -3.61
N LYS A 72 -15.05 1.82 -3.85
CA LYS A 72 -15.11 2.90 -2.85
C LYS A 72 -16.54 3.12 -2.32
N LYS A 73 -17.57 2.93 -3.15
CA LYS A 73 -18.99 3.06 -2.77
C LYS A 73 -19.40 1.99 -1.77
N ASP A 74 -18.89 0.78 -1.90
CA ASP A 74 -19.17 -0.32 -0.99
C ASP A 74 -18.56 -0.13 0.39
N ASN A 75 -17.48 0.62 0.49
CA ASN A 75 -16.73 0.87 1.72
C ASN A 75 -16.27 -0.43 2.42
N ALA A 76 -15.20 -1.01 1.93
CA ALA A 76 -14.66 -2.28 2.43
C ALA A 76 -14.42 -2.33 3.95
N LEU A 77 -14.20 -1.19 4.60
CA LEU A 77 -14.01 -1.11 6.05
C LEU A 77 -15.28 -1.51 6.84
N THR A 78 -16.46 -1.35 6.24
CA THR A 78 -17.76 -1.67 6.86
C THR A 78 -18.31 -3.03 6.47
N LYS A 79 -17.67 -3.74 5.56
CA LYS A 79 -18.11 -5.05 5.04
C LYS A 79 -17.36 -6.20 5.71
N ASP A 80 -17.99 -7.36 5.77
CA ASP A 80 -17.31 -8.61 6.16
C ASP A 80 -16.42 -9.10 5.01
N TRP A 81 -15.21 -9.50 5.33
CA TRP A 81 -14.29 -10.15 4.40
C TRP A 81 -14.31 -11.66 4.64
N LYS A 82 -14.89 -12.39 3.72
CA LYS A 82 -15.19 -13.83 3.89
C LYS A 82 -14.35 -14.74 2.99
N TRP A 83 -13.61 -14.17 2.05
CA TRP A 83 -12.88 -14.93 1.04
C TRP A 83 -11.41 -14.58 1.05
N ASP A 84 -10.60 -15.52 0.57
CA ASP A 84 -9.21 -15.23 0.27
C ASP A 84 -9.15 -14.05 -0.72
N GLY A 85 -8.30 -13.10 -0.43
CA GLY A 85 -8.40 -11.86 -1.17
C GLY A 85 -7.13 -11.07 -1.34
N PHE A 86 -7.26 -10.06 -2.16
CA PHE A 86 -6.28 -9.04 -2.41
C PHE A 86 -6.75 -7.69 -1.88
N CYS A 87 -5.81 -6.87 -1.41
CA CYS A 87 -6.10 -5.52 -0.99
C CYS A 87 -4.95 -4.57 -1.33
N ASN A 88 -5.24 -3.56 -2.13
CA ASN A 88 -4.37 -2.40 -2.36
C ASN A 88 -5.17 -1.15 -1.97
N PHE A 89 -5.14 -0.83 -0.70
CA PHE A 89 -5.98 0.21 -0.09
C PHE A 89 -5.42 1.63 -0.30
N PRO A 90 -6.25 2.68 -0.07
CA PRO A 90 -5.79 4.06 0.00
C PRO A 90 -4.74 4.24 1.10
N TYR A 91 -3.54 4.67 0.74
CA TYR A 91 -2.41 4.71 1.67
C TYR A 91 -2.54 5.74 2.79
N SER A 92 -3.45 6.71 2.69
CA SER A 92 -3.81 7.59 3.81
C SER A 92 -4.54 6.88 4.95
N LYS A 93 -5.13 5.68 4.68
CA LYS A 93 -5.91 4.88 5.62
C LYS A 93 -5.24 3.54 5.95
N GLN A 94 -3.90 3.51 5.97
CA GLN A 94 -3.17 2.26 6.21
C GLN A 94 -3.51 1.62 7.56
N TYR A 95 -3.65 2.40 8.62
CA TYR A 95 -3.97 1.87 9.94
C TYR A 95 -5.32 1.14 9.92
N GLU A 96 -6.36 1.80 9.46
CA GLU A 96 -7.73 1.28 9.45
C GLU A 96 -7.86 0.02 8.57
N PHE A 97 -7.22 0.02 7.41
CA PHE A 97 -7.25 -1.14 6.51
C PHE A 97 -6.44 -2.31 7.03
N MET A 98 -5.28 -2.08 7.64
CA MET A 98 -4.48 -3.14 8.24
C MET A 98 -5.15 -3.74 9.47
N GLU A 99 -5.76 -2.91 10.30
CA GLU A 99 -6.58 -3.36 11.42
C GLU A 99 -7.75 -4.23 10.94
N LYS A 100 -8.46 -3.77 9.90
CA LYS A 100 -9.57 -4.51 9.29
C LYS A 100 -9.10 -5.85 8.73
N ALA A 101 -8.05 -5.85 7.93
CA ALA A 101 -7.50 -7.06 7.32
C ALA A 101 -7.08 -8.09 8.38
N TRP A 102 -6.39 -7.63 9.42
CA TRP A 102 -6.00 -8.50 10.53
C TRP A 102 -7.20 -9.10 11.27
N LYS A 103 -8.20 -8.29 11.63
CA LYS A 103 -9.42 -8.75 12.31
C LYS A 103 -10.18 -9.78 11.48
N GLU A 104 -10.35 -9.53 10.18
CA GLU A 104 -11.05 -10.45 9.28
C GLU A 104 -10.27 -11.75 9.04
N HIS A 105 -8.95 -11.66 8.91
CA HIS A 105 -8.11 -12.84 8.85
C HIS A 105 -8.24 -13.70 10.12
N GLN A 106 -8.21 -13.10 11.31
CA GLN A 106 -8.37 -13.83 12.56
C GLN A 106 -9.78 -14.46 12.71
N LYS A 107 -10.82 -13.72 12.31
CA LYS A 107 -12.22 -14.14 12.42
C LYS A 107 -12.57 -15.27 11.44
N ASN A 108 -12.13 -15.15 10.19
CA ASN A 108 -12.61 -15.99 9.09
C ASN A 108 -11.54 -16.95 8.56
N ASN A 109 -10.34 -16.92 9.11
CA ASN A 109 -9.18 -17.71 8.65
C ASN A 109 -8.97 -17.62 7.12
N ILE A 110 -9.11 -16.42 6.55
CA ILE A 110 -8.89 -16.15 5.13
C ILE A 110 -7.44 -15.81 4.84
N GLU A 111 -6.94 -16.20 3.67
CA GLU A 111 -5.63 -15.77 3.20
C GLU A 111 -5.75 -14.39 2.54
N LEU A 112 -4.86 -13.47 2.90
CA LEU A 112 -4.86 -12.12 2.35
C LEU A 112 -3.50 -11.77 1.78
N LEU A 113 -3.49 -11.28 0.53
CA LEU A 113 -2.35 -10.66 -0.13
C LEU A 113 -2.56 -9.14 -0.13
N ILE A 114 -1.67 -8.41 0.49
CA ILE A 114 -1.80 -6.97 0.67
C ILE A 114 -0.58 -6.27 0.09
N LEU A 115 -0.81 -5.22 -0.71
CA LEU A 115 0.24 -4.30 -1.14
C LEU A 115 0.22 -3.07 -0.22
N ALA A 116 1.34 -2.80 0.46
CA ALA A 116 1.45 -1.68 1.39
C ALA A 116 2.80 -0.97 1.28
N TYR A 117 2.89 0.25 1.84
CA TYR A 117 4.18 0.89 2.07
C TYR A 117 4.92 0.22 3.23
N SER A 118 6.23 0.02 3.09
CA SER A 118 7.08 -0.59 4.11
C SER A 118 7.45 0.44 5.20
N LYS A 119 6.45 0.90 5.95
CA LYS A 119 6.64 1.86 7.04
C LYS A 119 6.80 1.12 8.37
N THR A 120 7.96 0.50 8.55
CA THR A 120 8.26 -0.40 9.68
C THR A 120 8.35 0.30 11.03
N ASP A 121 8.43 1.61 11.04
CA ASP A 121 8.50 2.48 12.22
C ASP A 121 7.12 2.99 12.69
N THR A 122 6.03 2.48 12.10
CA THR A 122 4.67 2.94 12.41
C THR A 122 3.94 2.00 13.37
N GLN A 123 2.96 2.57 14.10
CA GLN A 123 2.13 1.79 15.04
C GLN A 123 1.38 0.65 14.34
N TRP A 124 0.79 0.90 13.14
CA TRP A 124 0.07 -0.16 12.43
C TRP A 124 0.97 -1.33 12.01
N TRP A 125 2.27 -1.08 11.77
CA TRP A 125 3.21 -2.14 11.45
C TRP A 125 3.44 -3.03 12.68
N ALA A 126 3.71 -2.45 13.83
CA ALA A 126 3.89 -3.18 15.08
C ALA A 126 2.61 -3.95 15.49
N ASP A 127 1.44 -3.31 15.32
CA ASP A 127 0.17 -3.90 15.73
C ASP A 127 -0.30 -5.05 14.82
N PHE A 128 -0.07 -4.94 13.50
CA PHE A 128 -0.73 -5.85 12.55
C PHE A 128 0.22 -6.63 11.63
N VAL A 129 1.50 -6.30 11.57
CA VAL A 129 2.44 -6.94 10.63
C VAL A 129 3.56 -7.68 11.34
N GLU A 130 4.24 -7.02 12.27
CA GLU A 130 5.41 -7.57 12.97
C GLU A 130 5.05 -8.86 13.72
N ASN A 131 5.79 -9.94 13.44
CA ASN A 131 5.56 -11.28 14.00
C ASN A 131 4.15 -11.88 13.73
N LYS A 132 3.40 -11.31 12.78
CA LYS A 132 2.02 -11.74 12.45
C LYS A 132 1.83 -12.09 10.98
N ALA A 133 2.63 -11.52 10.11
CA ALA A 133 2.51 -11.67 8.67
C ALA A 133 3.82 -12.11 8.01
N GLU A 134 3.71 -12.77 6.87
CA GLU A 134 4.82 -12.95 5.94
C GLU A 134 5.02 -11.65 5.17
N VAL A 135 6.25 -11.14 5.08
CA VAL A 135 6.56 -9.86 4.43
C VAL A 135 7.63 -10.04 3.37
N HIS A 136 7.37 -9.52 2.18
CA HIS A 136 8.31 -9.51 1.06
C HIS A 136 8.54 -8.08 0.57
N PHE A 137 9.71 -7.54 0.82
CA PHE A 137 10.07 -6.20 0.38
C PHE A 137 10.29 -6.16 -1.14
N ILE A 138 9.71 -5.15 -1.79
CA ILE A 138 9.83 -4.97 -3.22
C ILE A 138 11.10 -4.16 -3.51
N LYS A 139 12.00 -4.75 -4.30
CA LYS A 139 13.21 -4.05 -4.75
C LYS A 139 12.85 -2.90 -5.69
N ASN A 140 13.38 -1.72 -5.42
CA ASN A 140 13.06 -0.47 -6.11
C ASN A 140 11.63 0.05 -5.82
N ARG A 141 11.38 1.30 -6.21
CA ARG A 141 10.08 1.94 -6.04
C ARG A 141 9.11 1.48 -7.13
N ILE A 142 7.89 1.18 -6.71
CA ILE A 142 6.80 0.85 -7.63
C ILE A 142 6.41 2.11 -8.43
N LYS A 143 6.04 1.93 -9.68
CA LYS A 143 5.29 2.91 -10.47
C LYS A 143 3.86 2.41 -10.60
N PHE A 144 2.90 3.28 -10.37
CA PHE A 144 1.50 2.97 -10.58
C PHE A 144 1.08 3.32 -12.01
N LEU A 145 0.00 2.71 -12.47
CA LEU A 145 -0.69 3.12 -13.68
C LEU A 145 -1.70 4.22 -13.35
N ASP A 146 -1.94 5.11 -14.27
CA ASP A 146 -3.05 6.05 -14.17
C ASP A 146 -4.39 5.36 -14.58
N LYS A 147 -5.49 6.12 -14.52
CA LYS A 147 -6.82 5.63 -14.91
C LYS A 147 -6.94 5.15 -16.37
N ASN A 148 -5.97 5.47 -17.22
CA ASN A 148 -5.91 5.08 -18.63
C ASN A 148 -4.94 3.91 -18.85
N GLY A 149 -4.41 3.30 -17.78
CA GLY A 149 -3.44 2.21 -17.88
C GLY A 149 -2.03 2.65 -18.27
N LYS A 150 -1.71 3.95 -18.23
CA LYS A 150 -0.37 4.46 -18.53
C LYS A 150 0.46 4.59 -17.23
N LEU A 151 1.76 4.32 -17.34
CA LEU A 151 2.70 4.52 -16.25
C LEU A 151 2.68 5.97 -15.77
N THR A 152 2.49 6.15 -14.47
CA THR A 152 2.66 7.47 -13.86
C THR A 152 4.11 7.94 -13.96
N ALA A 153 4.32 9.24 -14.12
CA ALA A 153 5.66 9.83 -14.21
C ALA A 153 6.48 9.59 -12.93
N ASN A 154 5.82 9.57 -11.78
CA ASN A 154 6.46 9.46 -10.47
C ASN A 154 6.39 8.03 -9.93
N GLN A 155 7.47 7.63 -9.25
CA GLN A 155 7.48 6.40 -8.44
C GLN A 155 6.71 6.61 -7.14
N ALA A 156 6.32 5.50 -6.50
CA ALA A 156 5.75 5.51 -5.16
C ALA A 156 6.63 6.33 -4.19
N PRO A 157 6.05 7.18 -3.33
CA PRO A 157 6.81 8.07 -2.45
C PRO A 157 7.57 7.31 -1.35
N TYR A 158 7.16 6.08 -1.05
CA TYR A 158 7.77 5.20 -0.05
C TYR A 158 8.12 3.84 -0.64
N PRO A 159 9.06 3.08 -0.03
CA PRO A 159 9.25 1.67 -0.34
C PRO A 159 7.94 0.91 -0.15
N SER A 160 7.77 -0.17 -0.89
CA SER A 160 6.58 -1.01 -0.82
C SER A 160 6.95 -2.45 -0.50
N CYS A 161 6.01 -3.19 0.06
CA CYS A 161 6.12 -4.61 0.32
C CYS A 161 4.80 -5.33 0.07
N TRP A 162 4.90 -6.62 -0.15
CA TRP A 162 3.80 -7.55 -0.06
C TRP A 162 3.70 -8.07 1.37
N ILE A 163 2.50 -8.02 1.93
CA ILE A 163 2.17 -8.55 3.25
C ILE A 163 1.18 -9.69 3.03
N ILE A 164 1.44 -10.86 3.61
CA ILE A 164 0.61 -12.03 3.44
C ILE A 164 0.19 -12.55 4.80
N TYR A 165 -1.11 -12.57 5.04
CA TYR A 165 -1.69 -13.34 6.14
C TYR A 165 -2.02 -14.73 5.63
N ARG A 166 -1.20 -15.71 6.01
CA ARG A 166 -1.42 -17.10 5.64
C ARG A 166 -2.55 -17.72 6.45
N ARG A 167 -3.37 -18.51 5.81
CA ARG A 167 -4.39 -19.31 6.47
C ARG A 167 -3.74 -20.20 7.53
N LYS A 168 -4.29 -20.24 8.74
CA LYS A 168 -3.84 -21.14 9.78
C LYS A 168 -4.20 -22.57 9.38
N LYS A 169 -3.25 -23.48 9.46
CA LYS A 169 -3.52 -24.91 9.30
C LYS A 169 -4.42 -25.36 10.46
N GLN A 170 -5.50 -26.00 10.13
CA GLN A 170 -6.34 -26.73 11.08
C GLN A 170 -5.63 -27.99 11.54
#